data_af488322bb7a69466fa395a8626d84b4
#
_entry.id   af488322bb7a69466fa395a8626d84b4
#
_cell.length_a   1.000
_cell.length_b   1.000
_cell.length_c   1.000
_cell.angle_alpha   90.00
_cell.angle_beta   90.00
_cell.angle_gamma   90.00
#
_symmetry.space_group_name_H-M   'P 1'
#
loop_
_entity.id
_entity.type
_entity.pdbx_description
1 polymer ?
#
loop_
_entity_poly.entity_id
_entity_poly.type
_entity_poly.pdbx_seq_one_letter_code
_entity_poly.pdbx_strand_id
1 'polypeptide(L)'
;MVISQQVVTGTTTVGTRSEGPRERRRTVPRALSGPVGYLFTAPALVIFAVFTIVPTIYTLYISLFNWNSLNISRSRFRGLQNYQELFTEADFPTSAVNSLYFTVAMVIGGTALSLVIALLLQRGGRWIAATRVAVFTPYVTPLVATSIAWIWILNQKFGLLNLALQAIGINGPNWLLSPTLAMPSVIAYSLWHELGFTTIVFLGGLSVLSPELGEAARVDGVNRWQEFWYVTWPQLRPVTVFVITITMIMSLQAFTQFYAMTQGGPGTATTTVSVLLYEQIATRTGYGAAIAVVLFIVTAALTLIQRKTSRPSAISI
;
A
#
# COMPACT_ATOMS: atom_id res chain seq x y z
N MET A 1 -71.29 -20.74 57.92
CA MET A 1 -71.05 -20.62 59.36
C MET A 1 -69.63 -20.03 59.54
N VAL A 2 -69.60 -18.86 60.17
CA VAL A 2 -68.48 -18.30 60.95
C VAL A 2 -67.30 -17.78 60.14
N ILE A 3 -67.16 -16.43 59.83
CA ILE A 3 -66.51 -15.39 60.63
C ILE A 3 -65.00 -15.64 60.74
N SER A 4 -64.04 -14.80 60.43
CA SER A 4 -63.84 -13.44 60.88
C SER A 4 -62.53 -12.87 60.31
N GLN A 5 -62.55 -11.57 60.01
CA GLN A 5 -61.60 -10.51 60.36
C GLN A 5 -60.13 -10.58 59.89
N GLN A 6 -59.76 -9.67 59.02
CA GLN A 6 -58.96 -8.45 59.24
C GLN A 6 -57.69 -8.63 60.04
N VAL A 7 -56.56 -8.25 59.43
CA VAL A 7 -55.66 -7.22 60.01
C VAL A 7 -54.89 -6.55 58.83
N VAL A 8 -55.05 -5.23 58.76
CA VAL A 8 -54.22 -4.33 57.95
C VAL A 8 -52.92 -4.11 58.75
N THR A 9 -51.79 -4.39 58.15
CA THR A 9 -50.51 -3.81 58.57
C THR A 9 -49.76 -3.31 57.38
N GLY A 10 -49.63 -1.98 57.32
CA GLY A 10 -48.79 -1.28 56.32
C GLY A 10 -47.33 -1.65 56.51
N THR A 11 -46.69 -2.01 55.45
CA THR A 11 -45.25 -2.10 55.37
C THR A 11 -44.74 -1.17 54.31
N THR A 12 -44.08 -0.18 54.79
CA THR A 12 -43.28 0.83 54.04
C THR A 12 -42.29 0.12 53.13
N THR A 13 -42.49 0.19 51.83
CA THR A 13 -41.50 -0.25 50.86
C THR A 13 -40.34 0.75 50.81
N VAL A 14 -39.26 0.42 51.49
CA VAL A 14 -37.97 1.05 51.32
C VAL A 14 -37.48 0.72 49.91
N GLY A 15 -37.52 1.71 49.02
CA GLY A 15 -36.97 1.61 47.68
C GLY A 15 -35.46 1.44 47.73
N THR A 16 -34.97 0.22 47.56
CA THR A 16 -33.57 -0.06 47.25
C THR A 16 -33.32 0.40 45.82
N ARG A 17 -32.77 1.63 45.65
CA ARG A 17 -32.14 2.03 44.44
C ARG A 17 -31.00 1.02 44.15
N SER A 18 -31.17 0.16 43.19
CA SER A 18 -30.07 -0.60 42.62
C SER A 18 -29.12 0.40 41.92
N GLU A 19 -28.03 0.74 42.58
CA GLU A 19 -26.89 1.39 41.92
C GLU A 19 -26.38 0.39 40.87
N GLY A 20 -26.67 0.66 39.60
CA GLY A 20 -26.04 -0.05 38.45
C GLY A 20 -24.52 0.00 38.57
N PRO A 21 -23.80 -0.95 37.96
CA PRO A 21 -22.36 -0.96 38.00
C PRO A 21 -21.82 0.35 37.48
N ARG A 22 -21.22 1.16 38.34
CA ARG A 22 -20.47 2.35 37.89
C ARG A 22 -19.38 1.86 36.97
N GLU A 23 -19.53 2.11 35.65
CA GLU A 23 -18.44 1.99 34.68
C GLU A 23 -17.25 2.78 35.25
N ARG A 24 -16.29 2.06 35.76
CA ARG A 24 -14.97 2.62 36.09
C ARG A 24 -14.42 3.16 34.78
N ARG A 25 -14.64 4.44 34.47
CA ARG A 25 -13.82 5.14 33.48
C ARG A 25 -12.37 4.85 33.86
N ARG A 26 -11.71 4.01 33.07
CA ARG A 26 -10.27 3.83 33.15
C ARG A 26 -9.63 5.19 32.89
N THR A 27 -9.41 5.92 33.96
CA THR A 27 -8.58 7.14 33.90
C THR A 27 -7.18 6.66 33.50
N VAL A 28 -6.81 6.95 32.27
CA VAL A 28 -5.41 6.77 31.81
C VAL A 28 -4.54 7.50 32.84
N PRO A 29 -3.55 6.83 33.45
CA PRO A 29 -2.74 7.45 34.46
C PRO A 29 -2.14 8.75 33.91
N ARG A 30 -2.37 9.87 34.56
CA ARG A 30 -1.83 11.20 34.22
C ARG A 30 -0.30 11.21 34.07
N ALA A 31 0.38 10.17 34.56
CA ALA A 31 1.82 9.98 34.45
C ALA A 31 2.32 9.80 33.00
N LEU A 32 1.45 9.43 32.03
CA LEU A 32 1.82 9.26 30.62
C LEU A 32 1.56 10.51 29.77
N SER A 33 0.94 11.54 30.33
CA SER A 33 0.64 12.80 29.60
C SER A 33 1.65 13.93 29.89
N GLY A 34 2.77 13.63 30.57
CA GLY A 34 3.82 14.56 30.95
C GLY A 34 5.15 14.33 30.19
N PRO A 35 6.22 15.03 30.55
CA PRO A 35 7.56 14.88 29.96
C PRO A 35 8.12 13.45 29.98
N VAL A 36 7.61 12.62 30.84
CA VAL A 36 7.94 11.17 30.93
C VAL A 36 7.57 10.43 29.63
N GLY A 37 6.43 10.75 29.01
CA GLY A 37 6.02 10.16 27.72
C GLY A 37 7.04 10.48 26.60
N TYR A 38 7.52 11.71 26.56
CA TYR A 38 8.55 12.12 25.59
C TYR A 38 9.90 11.41 25.84
N LEU A 39 10.25 11.14 27.08
CA LEU A 39 11.48 10.42 27.43
C LEU A 39 11.48 8.99 26.90
N PHE A 40 10.34 8.29 26.95
CA PHE A 40 10.19 6.94 26.39
C PHE A 40 10.22 6.94 24.85
N THR A 41 9.73 8.00 24.19
CA THR A 41 9.76 8.10 22.73
C THR A 41 11.06 8.70 22.21
N ALA A 42 11.86 9.38 23.04
CA ALA A 42 13.09 10.07 22.66
C ALA A 42 14.08 9.18 21.90
N PRO A 43 14.40 7.95 22.31
CA PRO A 43 15.35 7.12 21.55
C PRO A 43 14.87 6.85 20.11
N ALA A 44 13.60 6.58 19.91
CA ALA A 44 13.02 6.35 18.59
C ALA A 44 13.04 7.64 17.75
N LEU A 45 12.72 8.80 18.37
CA LEU A 45 12.76 10.10 17.71
C LEU A 45 14.18 10.51 17.32
N VAL A 46 15.18 10.22 18.15
CA VAL A 46 16.60 10.49 17.82
C VAL A 46 17.03 9.64 16.63
N ILE A 47 16.74 8.34 16.64
CA ILE A 47 17.06 7.45 15.50
C ILE A 47 16.36 7.95 14.23
N PHE A 48 15.08 8.29 14.32
CA PHE A 48 14.33 8.83 13.18
C PHE A 48 14.92 10.16 12.68
N ALA A 49 15.28 11.07 13.58
CA ALA A 49 15.88 12.33 13.21
C ALA A 49 17.23 12.13 12.51
N VAL A 50 18.13 11.33 13.08
CA VAL A 50 19.49 11.10 12.55
C VAL A 50 19.45 10.34 11.21
N PHE A 51 18.63 9.31 11.08
CA PHE A 51 18.65 8.43 9.91
C PHE A 51 17.59 8.76 8.84
N THR A 52 16.63 9.64 9.13
CA THR A 52 15.61 10.03 8.16
C THR A 52 15.61 11.54 7.91
N ILE A 53 15.45 12.36 8.95
CA ILE A 53 15.33 13.81 8.77
C ILE A 53 16.65 14.44 8.28
N VAL A 54 17.77 14.12 8.94
CA VAL A 54 19.08 14.69 8.56
C VAL A 54 19.47 14.31 7.12
N PRO A 55 19.41 13.05 6.67
CA PRO A 55 19.67 12.70 5.27
C PRO A 55 18.70 13.35 4.29
N THR A 56 17.42 13.50 4.65
CA THR A 56 16.44 14.18 3.79
C THR A 56 16.79 15.66 3.59
N ILE A 57 17.14 16.37 4.68
CA ILE A 57 17.57 17.77 4.59
C ILE A 57 18.88 17.87 3.80
N TYR A 58 19.80 16.93 4.00
CA TYR A 58 21.06 16.90 3.26
C TYR A 58 20.85 16.64 1.77
N THR A 59 19.91 15.77 1.38
CA THR A 59 19.52 15.56 -0.02
C THR A 59 18.94 16.83 -0.64
N LEU A 60 18.07 17.55 0.10
CA LEU A 60 17.57 18.86 -0.32
C LEU A 60 18.70 19.86 -0.54
N TYR A 61 19.70 19.89 0.34
CA TYR A 61 20.87 20.75 0.17
C TYR A 61 21.67 20.38 -1.06
N ILE A 62 22.02 19.09 -1.25
CA ILE A 62 22.79 18.60 -2.41
C ILE A 62 22.06 18.89 -3.73
N SER A 63 20.74 18.82 -3.76
CA SER A 63 19.95 19.05 -4.97
C SER A 63 20.12 20.44 -5.59
N LEU A 64 20.59 21.42 -4.80
CA LEU A 64 20.86 22.79 -5.25
C LEU A 64 22.28 22.99 -5.78
N PHE A 65 23.10 21.93 -5.80
CA PHE A 65 24.50 22.00 -6.22
C PHE A 65 24.78 21.10 -7.42
N ASN A 66 25.80 21.46 -8.20
CA ASN A 66 26.53 20.49 -8.98
C ASN A 66 27.49 19.77 -8.00
N TRP A 67 27.00 18.71 -7.38
CA TRP A 67 27.69 18.05 -6.29
C TRP A 67 28.76 17.10 -6.82
N ASN A 68 29.99 17.24 -6.31
CA ASN A 68 31.09 16.32 -6.60
C ASN A 68 31.36 15.45 -5.36
N SER A 69 30.90 14.20 -5.40
CA SER A 69 31.02 13.25 -4.29
C SER A 69 32.46 12.87 -3.96
N LEU A 70 33.39 12.97 -4.95
CA LEU A 70 34.81 12.64 -4.77
C LEU A 70 35.64 13.83 -4.22
N ASN A 71 35.21 15.04 -4.55
CA ASN A 71 35.88 16.25 -4.08
C ASN A 71 34.86 17.36 -3.82
N ILE A 72 34.45 17.45 -2.56
CA ILE A 72 33.40 18.39 -2.11
C ILE A 72 33.78 19.85 -2.43
N SER A 73 35.09 20.20 -2.38
CA SER A 73 35.58 21.56 -2.69
C SER A 73 35.34 21.97 -4.15
N ARG A 74 35.07 21.02 -5.05
CA ARG A 74 34.74 21.28 -6.45
C ARG A 74 33.22 21.42 -6.67
N SER A 75 32.42 21.20 -5.66
CA SER A 75 30.97 21.38 -5.75
C SER A 75 30.63 22.86 -5.92
N ARG A 76 29.71 23.15 -6.85
CA ARG A 76 29.31 24.53 -7.17
C ARG A 76 27.82 24.68 -6.96
N PHE A 77 27.41 25.76 -6.32
CA PHE A 77 26.01 26.09 -6.17
C PHE A 77 25.39 26.43 -7.54
N ARG A 78 24.26 25.78 -7.87
CA ARG A 78 23.51 25.92 -9.12
C ARG A 78 22.08 26.41 -8.91
N GLY A 79 21.65 26.58 -7.64
CA GLY A 79 20.26 26.95 -7.32
C GLY A 79 19.27 25.92 -7.89
N LEU A 80 18.31 26.37 -8.68
CA LEU A 80 17.24 25.52 -9.25
C LEU A 80 17.59 24.92 -10.63
N GLN A 81 18.82 25.04 -11.13
CA GLN A 81 19.15 24.54 -12.47
C GLN A 81 18.96 23.02 -12.60
N ASN A 82 19.30 22.24 -11.58
CA ASN A 82 19.03 20.80 -11.61
C ASN A 82 17.53 20.47 -11.80
N TYR A 83 16.64 21.28 -11.22
CA TYR A 83 15.20 21.13 -11.40
C TYR A 83 14.72 21.58 -12.80
N GLN A 84 15.34 22.60 -13.38
CA GLN A 84 15.04 23.01 -14.77
C GLN A 84 15.48 21.91 -15.74
N GLU A 85 16.66 21.32 -15.55
CA GLU A 85 17.15 20.21 -16.36
C GLU A 85 16.23 18.99 -16.29
N LEU A 86 15.61 18.67 -15.13
CA LEU A 86 14.64 17.59 -15.00
C LEU A 86 13.47 17.69 -15.99
N PHE A 87 13.00 18.90 -16.27
CA PHE A 87 11.83 19.08 -17.13
C PHE A 87 12.22 19.38 -18.61
N THR A 88 13.49 19.67 -18.89
CA THR A 88 13.99 19.96 -20.24
C THR A 88 14.68 18.77 -20.89
N GLU A 89 15.31 17.89 -20.11
CA GLU A 89 15.89 16.65 -20.60
C GLU A 89 14.79 15.56 -20.76
N ALA A 90 14.88 14.75 -21.81
CA ALA A 90 13.85 13.76 -22.12
C ALA A 90 13.75 12.60 -21.14
N ASP A 91 14.82 12.32 -20.39
CA ASP A 91 14.93 11.14 -19.52
C ASP A 91 13.94 11.17 -18.37
N PHE A 92 13.82 12.30 -17.67
CA PHE A 92 12.91 12.41 -16.54
C PHE A 92 11.42 12.36 -16.93
N PRO A 93 10.93 13.12 -17.94
CA PRO A 93 9.56 13.02 -18.41
C PRO A 93 9.19 11.59 -18.84
N THR A 94 10.08 10.90 -19.57
CA THR A 94 9.87 9.51 -20.00
C THR A 94 9.75 8.57 -18.78
N SER A 95 10.66 8.71 -17.83
CA SER A 95 10.65 7.90 -16.59
C SER A 95 9.42 8.21 -15.72
N ALA A 96 8.96 9.45 -15.70
CA ALA A 96 7.74 9.85 -15.00
C ALA A 96 6.49 9.20 -15.62
N VAL A 97 6.39 9.17 -16.95
CA VAL A 97 5.30 8.48 -17.68
C VAL A 97 5.32 6.98 -17.38
N ASN A 98 6.49 6.34 -17.43
CA ASN A 98 6.66 4.93 -17.10
C ASN A 98 6.23 4.62 -15.65
N SER A 99 6.66 5.45 -14.70
CA SER A 99 6.28 5.32 -13.28
C SER A 99 4.78 5.50 -13.08
N LEU A 100 4.17 6.46 -13.78
CA LEU A 100 2.73 6.69 -13.73
C LEU A 100 1.96 5.51 -14.32
N TYR A 101 2.38 5.02 -15.49
CA TYR A 101 1.77 3.85 -16.12
C TYR A 101 1.82 2.62 -15.21
N PHE A 102 3.00 2.32 -14.65
CA PHE A 102 3.15 1.25 -13.68
C PHE A 102 2.25 1.44 -12.45
N THR A 103 2.27 2.63 -11.85
CA THR A 103 1.49 2.93 -10.64
C THR A 103 -0.01 2.78 -10.90
N VAL A 104 -0.53 3.30 -12.01
CA VAL A 104 -1.95 3.18 -12.38
C VAL A 104 -2.34 1.71 -12.58
N ALA A 105 -1.50 0.94 -13.29
CA ALA A 105 -1.72 -0.48 -13.51
C ALA A 105 -1.73 -1.26 -12.19
N MET A 106 -0.78 -0.98 -11.29
CA MET A 106 -0.72 -1.63 -9.97
C MET A 106 -1.89 -1.25 -9.07
N VAL A 107 -2.26 0.02 -9.01
CA VAL A 107 -3.38 0.49 -8.19
C VAL A 107 -4.70 -0.11 -8.68
N ILE A 108 -4.99 -0.03 -9.97
CA ILE A 108 -6.25 -0.54 -10.51
C ILE A 108 -6.25 -2.08 -10.50
N GLY A 109 -5.24 -2.69 -11.11
CA GLY A 109 -5.13 -4.15 -11.23
C GLY A 109 -4.96 -4.83 -9.87
N GLY A 110 -4.05 -4.34 -9.04
CA GLY A 110 -3.80 -4.88 -7.71
C GLY A 110 -5.02 -4.77 -6.78
N THR A 111 -5.67 -3.60 -6.73
CA THR A 111 -6.87 -3.41 -5.91
C THR A 111 -8.03 -4.29 -6.40
N ALA A 112 -8.30 -4.33 -7.70
CA ALA A 112 -9.40 -5.12 -8.25
C ALA A 112 -9.17 -6.62 -8.06
N LEU A 113 -8.00 -7.13 -8.43
CA LEU A 113 -7.68 -8.54 -8.31
C LEU A 113 -7.66 -9.00 -6.85
N SER A 114 -7.03 -8.24 -5.95
CA SER A 114 -6.96 -8.60 -4.54
C SER A 114 -8.34 -8.58 -3.87
N LEU A 115 -9.21 -7.64 -4.22
CA LEU A 115 -10.58 -7.60 -3.74
C LEU A 115 -11.38 -8.83 -4.21
N VAL A 116 -11.29 -9.18 -5.50
CA VAL A 116 -11.94 -10.38 -6.06
C VAL A 116 -11.43 -11.64 -5.35
N ILE A 117 -10.11 -11.78 -5.19
CA ILE A 117 -9.53 -12.93 -4.50
C ILE A 117 -9.98 -12.97 -3.03
N ALA A 118 -10.01 -11.83 -2.34
CA ALA A 118 -10.47 -11.75 -0.96
C ALA A 118 -11.95 -12.18 -0.81
N LEU A 119 -12.82 -11.74 -1.72
CA LEU A 119 -14.23 -12.16 -1.75
C LEU A 119 -14.39 -13.65 -2.00
N LEU A 120 -13.55 -14.26 -2.82
CA LEU A 120 -13.54 -15.71 -3.04
C LEU A 120 -13.02 -16.47 -1.83
N LEU A 121 -12.01 -15.92 -1.14
CA LEU A 121 -11.34 -16.55 -0.01
C LEU A 121 -11.95 -16.21 1.36
N GLN A 122 -13.00 -15.37 1.44
CA GLN A 122 -13.63 -15.01 2.73
C GLN A 122 -14.30 -16.18 3.44
N ARG A 123 -14.70 -17.22 2.70
CA ARG A 123 -15.32 -18.42 3.26
C ARG A 123 -14.33 -19.22 4.09
N GLY A 124 -14.79 -19.98 5.06
CA GLY A 124 -13.98 -20.90 5.84
C GLY A 124 -13.72 -22.22 5.13
N GLY A 125 -12.72 -22.97 5.61
CA GLY A 125 -12.42 -24.31 5.13
C GLY A 125 -10.93 -24.56 4.93
N ARG A 126 -10.50 -25.83 5.05
CA ARG A 126 -9.08 -26.22 4.95
C ARG A 126 -8.45 -25.90 3.60
N TRP A 127 -9.20 -26.05 2.52
CA TRP A 127 -8.73 -25.75 1.17
C TRP A 127 -8.56 -24.24 0.96
N ILE A 128 -9.49 -23.45 1.49
CA ILE A 128 -9.39 -21.98 1.44
C ILE A 128 -8.20 -21.48 2.26
N ALA A 129 -7.94 -22.09 3.44
CA ALA A 129 -6.75 -21.78 4.22
C ALA A 129 -5.46 -22.08 3.44
N ALA A 130 -5.36 -23.22 2.76
CA ALA A 130 -4.23 -23.56 1.90
C ALA A 130 -4.07 -22.57 0.73
N THR A 131 -5.17 -22.18 0.09
CA THR A 131 -5.15 -21.17 -0.99
C THR A 131 -4.70 -19.80 -0.47
N ARG A 132 -5.12 -19.38 0.72
CA ARG A 132 -4.61 -18.13 1.35
C ARG A 132 -3.10 -18.17 1.53
N VAL A 133 -2.54 -19.29 2.00
CA VAL A 133 -1.10 -19.47 2.13
C VAL A 133 -0.43 -19.39 0.75
N ALA A 134 -0.95 -20.07 -0.26
CA ALA A 134 -0.39 -20.06 -1.62
C ALA A 134 -0.40 -18.66 -2.25
N VAL A 135 -1.47 -17.88 -2.06
CA VAL A 135 -1.57 -16.51 -2.56
C VAL A 135 -0.61 -15.56 -1.81
N PHE A 136 -0.38 -15.80 -0.51
CA PHE A 136 0.49 -14.95 0.30
C PHE A 136 1.99 -15.28 0.16
N THR A 137 2.32 -16.52 -0.17
CA THR A 137 3.71 -17.00 -0.26
C THR A 137 4.62 -16.13 -1.15
N PRO A 138 4.20 -15.68 -2.35
CA PRO A 138 5.03 -14.81 -3.18
C PRO A 138 5.48 -13.54 -2.46
N TYR A 139 4.61 -12.89 -1.70
CA TYR A 139 4.91 -11.64 -1.01
C TYR A 139 5.99 -11.79 0.08
N VAL A 140 6.08 -12.97 0.72
CA VAL A 140 7.07 -13.23 1.78
C VAL A 140 8.44 -13.58 1.20
N THR A 141 8.50 -13.97 -0.07
CA THR A 141 9.75 -14.34 -0.71
C THR A 141 10.57 -13.10 -1.12
N PRO A 142 11.92 -13.18 -1.08
CA PRO A 142 12.76 -12.05 -1.48
C PRO A 142 12.51 -11.63 -2.92
N LEU A 143 12.21 -10.33 -3.12
CA LEU A 143 11.82 -9.75 -4.41
C LEU A 143 12.86 -10.00 -5.51
N VAL A 144 14.16 -9.90 -5.20
CA VAL A 144 15.23 -10.15 -6.17
C VAL A 144 15.23 -11.61 -6.64
N ALA A 145 15.08 -12.56 -5.71
CA ALA A 145 15.09 -13.98 -6.04
C ALA A 145 13.91 -14.35 -6.94
N THR A 146 12.72 -13.86 -6.63
CA THR A 146 11.53 -14.09 -7.47
C THR A 146 11.63 -13.39 -8.82
N SER A 147 12.24 -12.19 -8.88
CA SER A 147 12.52 -11.51 -10.15
C SER A 147 13.40 -12.36 -11.08
N ILE A 148 14.46 -12.96 -10.54
CA ILE A 148 15.35 -13.84 -11.30
C ILE A 148 14.59 -15.09 -11.80
N ALA A 149 13.76 -15.70 -10.95
CA ALA A 149 12.93 -16.84 -11.35
C ALA A 149 11.98 -16.46 -12.52
N TRP A 150 11.38 -15.26 -12.47
CA TRP A 150 10.51 -14.78 -13.55
C TRP A 150 11.26 -14.44 -14.84
N ILE A 151 12.52 -13.98 -14.78
CA ILE A 151 13.38 -13.83 -15.97
C ILE A 151 13.52 -15.19 -16.69
N TRP A 152 13.68 -16.27 -15.93
CA TRP A 152 13.78 -17.61 -16.51
C TRP A 152 12.43 -18.09 -17.07
N ILE A 153 11.32 -17.85 -16.38
CA ILE A 153 9.96 -18.18 -16.85
C ILE A 153 9.65 -17.46 -18.16
N LEU A 154 10.05 -16.19 -18.26
CA LEU A 154 9.80 -15.30 -19.40
C LEU A 154 10.87 -15.37 -20.48
N ASN A 155 11.85 -16.28 -20.37
CA ASN A 155 12.91 -16.42 -21.37
C ASN A 155 12.34 -16.83 -22.71
N GLN A 156 12.76 -16.16 -23.79
CA GLN A 156 12.23 -16.40 -25.14
C GLN A 156 12.46 -17.83 -25.63
N LYS A 157 13.65 -18.42 -25.35
CA LYS A 157 14.07 -19.69 -25.95
C LYS A 157 13.66 -20.91 -25.14
N PHE A 158 13.79 -20.83 -23.81
CA PHE A 158 13.59 -21.98 -22.91
C PHE A 158 12.62 -21.67 -21.74
N GLY A 159 12.00 -20.50 -21.74
CA GLY A 159 11.10 -20.10 -20.66
C GLY A 159 9.81 -20.92 -20.66
N LEU A 160 9.36 -21.27 -19.45
CA LEU A 160 8.16 -22.09 -19.25
C LEU A 160 6.92 -21.51 -19.93
N LEU A 161 6.78 -20.18 -19.94
CA LEU A 161 5.64 -19.52 -20.58
C LEU A 161 5.65 -19.72 -22.10
N ASN A 162 6.80 -19.58 -22.76
CA ASN A 162 6.91 -19.80 -24.20
C ASN A 162 6.80 -21.28 -24.57
N LEU A 163 7.30 -22.19 -23.75
CA LEU A 163 7.09 -23.63 -23.94
C LEU A 163 5.61 -24.01 -23.85
N ALA A 164 4.88 -23.44 -22.89
CA ALA A 164 3.43 -23.66 -22.77
C ALA A 164 2.65 -23.07 -23.98
N LEU A 165 3.03 -21.89 -24.47
CA LEU A 165 2.44 -21.30 -25.67
C LEU A 165 2.74 -22.14 -26.91
N GLN A 166 3.94 -22.64 -27.05
CA GLN A 166 4.34 -23.48 -28.16
C GLN A 166 3.58 -24.82 -28.18
N ALA A 167 3.25 -25.38 -27.00
CA ALA A 167 2.44 -26.61 -26.91
C ALA A 167 1.03 -26.45 -27.50
N ILE A 168 0.52 -25.23 -27.58
CA ILE A 168 -0.77 -24.89 -28.20
C ILE A 168 -0.60 -24.21 -29.57
N GLY A 169 0.59 -24.27 -30.17
CA GLY A 169 0.89 -23.80 -31.52
C GLY A 169 1.16 -22.27 -31.61
N ILE A 170 1.38 -21.59 -30.48
CA ILE A 170 1.64 -20.14 -30.45
C ILE A 170 3.13 -19.90 -30.24
N ASN A 171 3.77 -19.15 -31.15
CA ASN A 171 5.13 -18.70 -30.95
C ASN A 171 5.16 -17.54 -29.94
N GLY A 172 5.73 -17.83 -28.74
CA GLY A 172 5.82 -16.83 -27.70
C GLY A 172 6.81 -15.69 -28.06
N PRO A 173 6.49 -14.45 -27.70
CA PRO A 173 7.33 -13.31 -27.97
C PRO A 173 8.53 -13.24 -27.02
N ASN A 174 9.39 -12.24 -27.26
CA ASN A 174 10.43 -11.87 -26.29
C ASN A 174 9.82 -10.88 -25.27
N TRP A 175 9.44 -11.40 -24.11
CA TRP A 175 8.69 -10.66 -23.09
C TRP A 175 9.45 -9.47 -22.52
N LEU A 176 10.74 -9.64 -22.20
CA LEU A 176 11.54 -8.64 -21.49
C LEU A 176 12.39 -7.76 -22.40
N LEU A 177 12.67 -8.20 -23.64
CA LEU A 177 13.47 -7.42 -24.59
C LEU A 177 12.63 -6.74 -25.68
N SER A 178 11.31 -6.86 -25.61
CA SER A 178 10.39 -6.09 -26.46
C SER A 178 10.04 -4.77 -25.79
N PRO A 179 10.23 -3.62 -26.43
CA PRO A 179 9.87 -2.31 -25.86
C PRO A 179 8.38 -2.19 -25.45
N THR A 180 7.51 -2.91 -26.14
CA THR A 180 6.05 -2.90 -25.86
C THR A 180 5.62 -3.86 -24.79
N LEU A 181 6.35 -4.99 -24.60
CA LEU A 181 5.97 -6.05 -23.66
C LEU A 181 6.75 -6.03 -22.34
N ALA A 182 7.90 -5.36 -22.27
CA ALA A 182 8.73 -5.35 -21.08
C ALA A 182 7.99 -4.75 -19.87
N MET A 183 7.36 -3.59 -20.01
CA MET A 183 6.60 -2.97 -18.94
C MET A 183 5.39 -3.82 -18.52
N PRO A 184 4.50 -4.31 -19.41
CA PRO A 184 3.44 -5.26 -19.06
C PRO A 184 3.95 -6.53 -18.35
N SER A 185 5.10 -7.05 -18.74
CA SER A 185 5.69 -8.25 -18.11
C SER A 185 6.12 -7.97 -16.67
N VAL A 186 6.76 -6.82 -16.41
CA VAL A 186 7.12 -6.40 -15.06
C VAL A 186 5.86 -6.12 -14.21
N ILE A 187 4.81 -5.54 -14.81
CA ILE A 187 3.51 -5.33 -14.13
C ILE A 187 2.90 -6.69 -13.74
N ALA A 188 2.86 -7.67 -14.64
CA ALA A 188 2.32 -9.00 -14.35
C ALA A 188 3.08 -9.69 -13.21
N TYR A 189 4.40 -9.62 -13.21
CA TYR A 189 5.24 -10.09 -12.12
C TYR A 189 4.91 -9.38 -10.81
N SER A 190 4.86 -8.05 -10.83
CA SER A 190 4.65 -7.24 -9.63
C SER A 190 3.25 -7.46 -9.04
N LEU A 191 2.23 -7.59 -9.87
CA LEU A 191 0.88 -7.97 -9.43
C LEU A 191 0.90 -9.32 -8.73
N TRP A 192 1.49 -10.35 -9.35
CA TRP A 192 1.60 -11.67 -8.74
C TRP A 192 2.31 -11.64 -7.37
N HIS A 193 3.36 -10.86 -7.24
CA HIS A 193 4.13 -10.74 -6.01
C HIS A 193 3.34 -10.02 -4.91
N GLU A 194 2.65 -8.92 -5.23
CA GLU A 194 2.02 -8.04 -4.24
C GLU A 194 0.58 -8.42 -3.88
N LEU A 195 -0.10 -9.22 -4.72
CA LEU A 195 -1.49 -9.65 -4.50
C LEU A 195 -1.72 -10.29 -3.13
N GLY A 196 -0.73 -11.02 -2.61
CA GLY A 196 -0.84 -11.68 -1.30
C GLY A 196 -1.11 -10.71 -0.16
N PHE A 197 -0.31 -9.64 -0.07
CA PHE A 197 -0.45 -8.63 0.97
C PHE A 197 -1.79 -7.90 0.88
N THR A 198 -2.13 -7.38 -0.29
CA THR A 198 -3.37 -6.62 -0.49
C THR A 198 -4.62 -7.47 -0.28
N THR A 199 -4.56 -8.76 -0.67
CA THR A 199 -5.65 -9.73 -0.40
C THR A 199 -5.87 -9.95 1.09
N ILE A 200 -4.79 -10.10 1.88
CA ILE A 200 -4.92 -10.26 3.34
C ILE A 200 -5.50 -9.01 4.00
N VAL A 201 -5.12 -7.83 3.54
CA VAL A 201 -5.70 -6.56 4.03
C VAL A 201 -7.20 -6.52 3.76
N PHE A 202 -7.65 -6.89 2.55
CA PHE A 202 -9.08 -6.99 2.24
C PHE A 202 -9.78 -8.07 3.05
N LEU A 203 -9.18 -9.23 3.26
CA LEU A 203 -9.75 -10.29 4.11
C LEU A 203 -9.92 -9.81 5.56
N GLY A 204 -8.94 -9.06 6.08
CA GLY A 204 -9.05 -8.39 7.38
C GLY A 204 -10.24 -7.43 7.43
N GLY A 205 -10.40 -6.59 6.41
CA GLY A 205 -11.54 -5.70 6.28
C GLY A 205 -12.88 -6.43 6.21
N LEU A 206 -12.96 -7.49 5.40
CA LEU A 206 -14.16 -8.31 5.27
C LEU A 206 -14.53 -9.04 6.58
N SER A 207 -13.55 -9.41 7.40
CA SER A 207 -13.78 -10.12 8.66
C SER A 207 -14.40 -9.26 9.77
N VAL A 208 -14.31 -7.94 9.64
CA VAL A 208 -14.85 -6.96 10.62
C VAL A 208 -16.27 -6.53 10.25
N LEU A 209 -16.73 -6.83 9.03
CA LEU A 209 -18.08 -6.48 8.60
C LEU A 209 -19.11 -7.25 9.41
N SER A 210 -20.19 -6.57 9.84
CA SER A 210 -21.29 -7.20 10.57
C SER A 210 -22.04 -8.17 9.66
N PRO A 211 -22.13 -9.47 10.00
CA PRO A 211 -22.92 -10.45 9.24
C PRO A 211 -24.41 -10.11 9.20
N GLU A 212 -24.90 -9.43 10.26
CA GLU A 212 -26.29 -9.06 10.44
C GLU A 212 -26.82 -8.16 9.31
N LEU A 213 -25.97 -7.24 8.81
CA LEU A 213 -26.34 -6.37 7.69
C LEU A 213 -26.52 -7.14 6.38
N GLY A 214 -25.69 -8.15 6.15
CA GLY A 214 -25.82 -9.02 4.99
C GLY A 214 -27.05 -9.93 5.09
N GLU A 215 -27.38 -10.41 6.30
CA GLU A 215 -28.56 -11.22 6.54
C GLU A 215 -29.85 -10.41 6.40
N ALA A 216 -29.90 -9.19 6.93
CA ALA A 216 -31.02 -8.27 6.77
C ALA A 216 -31.28 -7.97 5.28
N ALA A 217 -30.22 -7.65 4.51
CA ALA A 217 -30.33 -7.38 3.07
C ALA A 217 -30.90 -8.60 2.29
N ARG A 218 -30.58 -9.83 2.70
CA ARG A 218 -31.12 -11.05 2.08
C ARG A 218 -32.58 -11.27 2.43
N VAL A 219 -33.01 -10.92 3.63
CA VAL A 219 -34.44 -10.94 4.02
C VAL A 219 -35.24 -9.95 3.18
N ASP A 220 -34.65 -8.79 2.85
CA ASP A 220 -35.24 -7.78 1.95
C ASP A 220 -35.20 -8.18 0.46
N GLY A 221 -34.72 -9.38 0.13
CA GLY A 221 -34.71 -9.91 -1.24
C GLY A 221 -33.56 -9.37 -2.12
N VAL A 222 -32.55 -8.77 -1.55
CA VAL A 222 -31.39 -8.22 -2.28
C VAL A 222 -30.53 -9.37 -2.85
N ASN A 223 -30.22 -9.32 -4.16
CA ASN A 223 -29.31 -10.28 -4.77
C ASN A 223 -27.84 -10.04 -4.38
N ARG A 224 -26.94 -11.03 -4.62
CA ARG A 224 -25.51 -10.95 -4.23
C ARG A 224 -24.76 -9.77 -4.82
N TRP A 225 -25.11 -9.35 -6.04
CA TRP A 225 -24.50 -8.20 -6.68
C TRP A 225 -24.91 -6.89 -6.01
N GLN A 226 -26.19 -6.77 -5.67
CA GLN A 226 -26.74 -5.63 -4.93
C GLN A 226 -26.21 -5.60 -3.50
N GLU A 227 -26.13 -6.77 -2.80
CA GLU A 227 -25.50 -6.90 -1.47
C GLU A 227 -24.06 -6.38 -1.50
N PHE A 228 -23.30 -6.74 -2.55
CA PHE A 228 -21.93 -6.23 -2.69
C PHE A 228 -21.88 -4.71 -2.82
N TRP A 229 -22.64 -4.12 -3.75
CA TRP A 229 -22.54 -2.70 -4.05
C TRP A 229 -23.18 -1.79 -3.01
N TYR A 230 -24.26 -2.22 -2.36
CA TYR A 230 -25.01 -1.39 -1.40
C TYR A 230 -24.65 -1.65 0.05
N VAL A 231 -24.12 -2.83 0.40
CA VAL A 231 -23.79 -3.20 1.78
C VAL A 231 -22.30 -3.38 1.97
N THR A 232 -21.66 -4.28 1.20
CA THR A 232 -20.25 -4.67 1.41
C THR A 232 -19.28 -3.57 0.99
N TRP A 233 -19.42 -3.08 -0.25
CA TRP A 233 -18.50 -2.08 -0.82
C TRP A 233 -18.44 -0.77 -0.02
N PRO A 234 -19.55 -0.15 0.40
CA PRO A 234 -19.51 1.07 1.22
C PRO A 234 -18.76 0.88 2.53
N GLN A 235 -18.90 -0.27 3.18
CA GLN A 235 -18.20 -0.59 4.42
C GLN A 235 -16.71 -0.88 4.20
N LEU A 236 -16.32 -1.41 3.03
CA LEU A 236 -14.93 -1.64 2.65
C LEU A 236 -14.19 -0.38 2.18
N ARG A 237 -14.88 0.74 1.99
CA ARG A 237 -14.26 2.00 1.53
C ARG A 237 -12.98 2.37 2.30
N PRO A 238 -12.94 2.36 3.66
CA PRO A 238 -11.74 2.72 4.40
C PRO A 238 -10.57 1.78 4.09
N VAL A 239 -10.84 0.48 3.98
CA VAL A 239 -9.84 -0.54 3.64
C VAL A 239 -9.35 -0.37 2.20
N THR A 240 -10.27 -0.12 1.27
CA THR A 240 -9.93 0.11 -0.15
C THR A 240 -9.04 1.35 -0.30
N VAL A 241 -9.38 2.44 0.39
CA VAL A 241 -8.55 3.65 0.41
C VAL A 241 -7.16 3.36 0.97
N PHE A 242 -7.06 2.59 2.03
CA PHE A 242 -5.77 2.17 2.57
C PHE A 242 -4.96 1.35 1.56
N VAL A 243 -5.57 0.35 0.91
CA VAL A 243 -4.92 -0.47 -0.13
C VAL A 243 -4.44 0.40 -1.29
N ILE A 244 -5.28 1.28 -1.81
CA ILE A 244 -4.91 2.21 -2.89
C ILE A 244 -3.73 3.08 -2.45
N THR A 245 -3.75 3.63 -1.22
CA THR A 245 -2.67 4.49 -0.72
C THR A 245 -1.35 3.76 -0.65
N ILE A 246 -1.33 2.59 -0.02
CA ILE A 246 -0.08 1.85 0.17
C ILE A 246 0.46 1.34 -1.17
N THR A 247 -0.40 0.81 -2.05
CA THR A 247 -0.01 0.35 -3.39
C THR A 247 0.54 1.51 -4.22
N MET A 248 -0.08 2.69 -4.19
CA MET A 248 0.40 3.87 -4.89
C MET A 248 1.79 4.30 -4.41
N ILE A 249 2.00 4.37 -3.09
CA ILE A 249 3.31 4.73 -2.52
C ILE A 249 4.38 3.71 -2.92
N MET A 250 4.09 2.41 -2.79
CA MET A 250 5.03 1.34 -3.14
C MET A 250 5.36 1.34 -4.63
N SER A 251 4.36 1.56 -5.48
CA SER A 251 4.54 1.57 -6.94
C SER A 251 5.34 2.79 -7.43
N LEU A 252 5.12 3.98 -6.86
CA LEU A 252 5.91 5.18 -7.21
C LEU A 252 7.39 5.03 -6.83
N GLN A 253 7.69 4.27 -5.78
CA GLN A 253 9.04 4.02 -5.29
C GLN A 253 9.62 2.69 -5.80
N ALA A 254 8.91 2.00 -6.71
CA ALA A 254 9.33 0.72 -7.23
C ALA A 254 10.65 0.81 -8.00
N PHE A 255 11.65 0.05 -7.55
CA PHE A 255 13.01 0.02 -8.11
C PHE A 255 13.46 -1.41 -8.38
N THR A 256 13.41 -2.25 -7.35
CA THR A 256 14.10 -3.55 -7.33
C THR A 256 13.72 -4.46 -8.48
N GLN A 257 12.42 -4.60 -8.78
CA GLN A 257 11.93 -5.45 -9.86
C GLN A 257 12.35 -4.93 -11.24
N PHE A 258 12.33 -3.63 -11.46
CA PHE A 258 12.76 -3.02 -12.71
C PHE A 258 14.26 -3.20 -12.93
N TYR A 259 15.05 -2.93 -11.90
CA TYR A 259 16.48 -3.07 -11.97
C TYR A 259 16.92 -4.54 -12.13
N ALA A 260 16.27 -5.47 -11.40
CA ALA A 260 16.59 -6.89 -11.48
C ALA A 260 16.16 -7.53 -12.80
N MET A 261 14.98 -7.18 -13.35
CA MET A 261 14.43 -7.86 -14.52
C MET A 261 14.88 -7.27 -15.86
N THR A 262 15.03 -5.95 -15.94
CA THR A 262 15.21 -5.24 -17.22
C THR A 262 16.31 -4.18 -17.19
N GLN A 263 16.79 -3.78 -16.01
CA GLN A 263 17.74 -2.67 -15.84
C GLN A 263 17.26 -1.38 -16.55
N GLY A 264 15.93 -1.13 -16.54
CA GLY A 264 15.34 0.02 -17.23
C GLY A 264 15.05 -0.19 -18.72
N GLY A 265 15.60 -1.27 -19.35
CA GLY A 265 15.50 -1.55 -20.77
C GLY A 265 14.23 -2.30 -21.20
N PRO A 266 14.12 -2.61 -22.51
CA PRO A 266 15.00 -2.22 -23.62
C PRO A 266 14.90 -0.70 -23.94
N GLY A 267 16.03 -0.08 -24.20
CA GLY A 267 16.12 1.37 -24.28
C GLY A 267 15.73 2.00 -22.95
N THR A 268 14.65 2.80 -22.93
CA THR A 268 14.08 3.41 -21.71
C THR A 268 12.68 2.89 -21.38
N ALA A 269 12.25 1.76 -21.98
CA ALA A 269 10.88 1.28 -21.91
C ALA A 269 10.39 0.93 -20.50
N THR A 270 11.31 0.59 -19.60
CA THR A 270 11.01 0.29 -18.19
C THR A 270 11.81 1.15 -17.21
N THR A 271 12.47 2.20 -17.69
CA THR A 271 13.15 3.16 -16.82
C THR A 271 12.09 3.96 -16.05
N THR A 272 11.94 3.66 -14.77
CA THR A 272 11.10 4.42 -13.83
C THR A 272 11.90 5.56 -13.20
N VAL A 273 11.22 6.49 -12.52
CA VAL A 273 11.89 7.59 -11.80
C VAL A 273 12.90 7.05 -10.77
N SER A 274 12.59 5.94 -10.11
CA SER A 274 13.50 5.31 -9.14
C SER A 274 14.72 4.67 -9.81
N VAL A 275 14.58 4.10 -11.00
CA VAL A 275 15.70 3.56 -11.79
C VAL A 275 16.57 4.70 -12.30
N LEU A 276 15.98 5.75 -12.88
CA LEU A 276 16.70 6.94 -13.33
C LEU A 276 17.46 7.60 -12.17
N LEU A 277 16.85 7.75 -11.00
CA LEU A 277 17.51 8.25 -9.80
C LEU A 277 18.77 7.45 -9.47
N TYR A 278 18.65 6.13 -9.46
CA TYR A 278 19.78 5.24 -9.16
C TYR A 278 20.93 5.40 -10.17
N GLU A 279 20.63 5.52 -11.45
CA GLU A 279 21.61 5.70 -12.51
C GLU A 279 22.31 7.08 -12.39
N GLN A 280 21.55 8.13 -12.07
CA GLN A 280 22.06 9.49 -12.01
C GLN A 280 22.79 9.82 -10.71
N ILE A 281 22.50 9.15 -9.59
CA ILE A 281 23.11 9.49 -8.29
C ILE A 281 24.63 9.30 -8.29
N ALA A 282 25.14 8.35 -9.06
CA ALA A 282 26.57 8.06 -9.15
C ALA A 282 27.33 9.05 -10.03
N THR A 283 26.72 9.56 -11.10
CA THR A 283 27.35 10.38 -12.13
C THR A 283 27.05 11.87 -11.98
N ARG A 284 25.80 12.20 -11.66
CA ARG A 284 25.26 13.56 -11.51
C ARG A 284 24.54 13.67 -10.16
N THR A 285 25.29 13.54 -9.04
CA THR A 285 24.73 13.44 -7.68
C THR A 285 23.72 14.55 -7.36
N GLY A 286 23.99 15.81 -7.73
CA GLY A 286 23.05 16.92 -7.52
C GLY A 286 21.73 16.76 -8.30
N TYR A 287 21.82 16.30 -9.54
CA TYR A 287 20.66 16.01 -10.38
C TYR A 287 19.86 14.81 -9.84
N GLY A 288 20.54 13.71 -9.47
CA GLY A 288 19.91 12.57 -8.80
C GLY A 288 19.22 12.98 -7.48
N ALA A 289 19.84 13.86 -6.69
CA ALA A 289 19.21 14.40 -5.50
C ALA A 289 17.95 15.23 -5.82
N ALA A 290 17.96 16.01 -6.91
CA ALA A 290 16.76 16.73 -7.36
C ALA A 290 15.63 15.78 -7.78
N ILE A 291 15.94 14.66 -8.45
CA ILE A 291 14.95 13.59 -8.76
C ILE A 291 14.36 13.05 -7.45
N ALA A 292 15.17 12.72 -6.45
CA ALA A 292 14.71 12.21 -5.16
C ALA A 292 13.76 13.18 -4.46
N VAL A 293 14.09 14.48 -4.47
CA VAL A 293 13.26 15.54 -3.88
C VAL A 293 11.90 15.65 -4.59
N VAL A 294 11.89 15.63 -5.93
CA VAL A 294 10.64 15.68 -6.69
C VAL A 294 9.79 14.44 -6.41
N LEU A 295 10.39 13.25 -6.41
CA LEU A 295 9.68 12.00 -6.08
C LEU A 295 9.09 12.04 -4.66
N PHE A 296 9.85 12.56 -3.69
CA PHE A 296 9.38 12.76 -2.31
C PHE A 296 8.18 13.71 -2.26
N ILE A 297 8.27 14.87 -2.92
CA ILE A 297 7.19 15.87 -2.94
C ILE A 297 5.94 15.29 -3.60
N VAL A 298 6.07 14.62 -4.74
CA VAL A 298 4.95 14.00 -5.45
C VAL A 298 4.29 12.94 -4.58
N THR A 299 5.06 12.04 -3.99
CA THR A 299 4.52 10.98 -3.11
C THR A 299 3.82 11.57 -1.89
N ALA A 300 4.41 12.58 -1.24
CA ALA A 300 3.83 13.25 -0.11
C ALA A 300 2.53 13.99 -0.49
N ALA A 301 2.53 14.73 -1.60
CA ALA A 301 1.36 15.45 -2.08
C ALA A 301 0.20 14.50 -2.40
N LEU A 302 0.44 13.42 -3.14
CA LEU A 302 -0.57 12.42 -3.46
C LEU A 302 -1.15 11.77 -2.19
N THR A 303 -0.29 11.44 -1.22
CA THR A 303 -0.72 10.87 0.07
C THR A 303 -1.59 11.84 0.86
N LEU A 304 -1.21 13.12 0.90
CA LEU A 304 -1.98 14.16 1.60
C LEU A 304 -3.33 14.44 0.92
N ILE A 305 -3.36 14.49 -0.42
CA ILE A 305 -4.61 14.67 -1.19
C ILE A 305 -5.56 13.50 -0.89
N GLN A 306 -5.06 12.27 -0.97
CA GLN A 306 -5.87 11.09 -0.72
C GLN A 306 -6.40 11.05 0.73
N ARG A 307 -5.56 11.37 1.71
CA ARG A 307 -6.00 11.46 3.11
C ARG A 307 -7.09 12.50 3.32
N LYS A 308 -7.05 13.61 2.59
CA LYS A 308 -8.08 14.67 2.69
C LYS A 308 -9.41 14.22 2.07
N THR A 309 -9.38 13.54 0.94
CA THR A 309 -10.59 13.04 0.24
C THR A 309 -11.21 11.83 0.93
N SER A 310 -10.42 11.09 1.71
CA SER A 310 -10.84 9.84 2.38
C SER A 310 -11.31 10.02 3.82
N ARG A 311 -11.45 11.26 4.33
CA ARG A 311 -12.04 11.49 5.65
C ARG A 311 -13.47 10.96 5.64
N PRO A 312 -13.83 9.99 6.50
CA PRO A 312 -15.21 9.58 6.65
C PRO A 312 -15.99 10.84 7.07
N SER A 313 -17.05 11.18 6.35
CA SER A 313 -18.06 12.07 6.88
C SER A 313 -18.44 11.51 8.23
N ALA A 314 -18.22 12.26 9.30
CA ALA A 314 -18.59 11.85 10.64
C ALA A 314 -20.07 11.47 10.58
N ILE A 315 -20.37 10.17 10.57
CA ILE A 315 -21.69 9.68 10.81
C ILE A 315 -21.88 9.98 12.29
N SER A 316 -22.54 11.10 12.57
CA SER A 316 -23.09 11.40 13.89
C SER A 316 -24.10 10.29 14.21
N ILE A 317 -23.68 9.38 15.10
CA ILE A 317 -24.58 8.48 15.80
C ILE A 317 -25.30 9.27 16.86
#